data_3d24c2ca714b0395c022eba81e56f6d2
#
_entry.id   3d24c2ca714b0395c022eba81e56f6d2
#
_cell.length_a   1.000
_cell.length_b   1.000
_cell.length_c   1.000
_cell.angle_alpha   90.00
_cell.angle_beta   90.00
_cell.angle_gamma   90.00
#
_symmetry.space_group_name_H-M   'P 1'
#
loop_
_entity.id
_entity.type
_entity.pdbx_description
1 polymer ?
#
loop_
_entity_poly.entity_id
_entity_poly.type
_entity_poly.pdbx_seq_one_letter_code
_entity_poly.pdbx_strand_id
1 'polypeptide(L)'
;MDALKTKLIVISGGGTGGPSTAPLALAVAYRRLDATARFIFLGNSPELEKKLFGRIFEELGADYYALPAGKWRRYFSWSNFFDIFKIIFGFFKAYFLFRRLSPDLIVSAGSFASVPVVWAGKLNGAKIFIHQQDLRPGLANRLMSRAADCLSVAFSKSLADYGQRATLIGNPSLVAEISSNDKERVLVNFKLNDTAPLILVTGGGGGALALNRLFFSTVKLLPAGWQIVHQTGPGKGEEAPVRAGYRVVESISHEDYRALMSLADMVVSRAGLGALTELSLLAKPCLLIPIPHSHQEDNAAYFADNNAALVLNQETTSAESLANALKSLWQDNERRWLLSKNISHLLPADAADKGAALMYDLINA
;
A
#
# COMPACT_ATOMS: atom_id res chain seq x y z
N MET A 1 -35.14 11.49 -21.98
CA MET A 1 -34.17 10.83 -21.08
C MET A 1 -32.82 10.93 -21.82
N ASP A 2 -32.00 11.93 -21.46
CA ASP A 2 -30.65 11.99 -21.98
C ASP A 2 -29.92 10.72 -21.56
N ALA A 3 -29.39 9.98 -22.55
CA ALA A 3 -28.55 8.84 -22.29
C ALA A 3 -27.38 9.36 -21.41
N LEU A 4 -27.31 8.94 -20.16
CA LEU A 4 -26.25 9.30 -19.25
C LEU A 4 -24.92 8.97 -19.94
N LYS A 5 -24.17 10.01 -20.28
CA LYS A 5 -22.87 9.86 -20.97
C LYS A 5 -21.97 8.98 -20.11
N THR A 6 -21.55 7.84 -20.65
CA THR A 6 -20.60 6.92 -19.98
C THR A 6 -19.36 7.69 -19.51
N LYS A 7 -19.09 7.69 -18.22
CA LYS A 7 -17.94 8.38 -17.61
C LYS A 7 -16.66 7.63 -17.92
N LEU A 8 -15.62 8.35 -18.30
CA LEU A 8 -14.27 7.81 -18.52
C LEU A 8 -13.35 8.25 -17.39
N ILE A 9 -12.87 7.27 -16.63
CA ILE A 9 -11.98 7.48 -15.48
C ILE A 9 -10.59 6.96 -15.82
N VAL A 10 -9.60 7.82 -15.68
CA VAL A 10 -8.18 7.48 -15.86
C VAL A 10 -7.53 7.28 -14.50
N ILE A 11 -6.98 6.10 -14.29
CA ILE A 11 -6.20 5.72 -13.12
C ILE A 11 -4.73 5.91 -13.47
N SER A 12 -4.01 6.72 -12.72
CA SER A 12 -2.58 6.93 -12.93
C SER A 12 -1.77 6.51 -11.72
N GLY A 13 -0.83 5.60 -11.97
CA GLY A 13 0.09 5.06 -10.98
C GLY A 13 1.44 4.75 -11.62
N GLY A 14 2.22 3.90 -10.95
CA GLY A 14 3.48 3.41 -11.50
C GLY A 14 4.56 3.16 -10.46
N GLY A 15 5.70 2.61 -10.92
CA GLY A 15 6.85 2.31 -10.08
C GLY A 15 6.72 0.98 -9.33
N THR A 16 6.66 1.00 -8.01
CA THR A 16 6.72 -0.20 -7.15
C THR A 16 5.36 -0.87 -6.89
N GLY A 17 4.28 -0.39 -7.49
CA GLY A 17 2.92 -0.88 -7.25
C GLY A 17 2.17 -0.16 -6.12
N GLY A 18 2.86 0.30 -5.07
CA GLY A 18 2.23 0.99 -3.93
C GLY A 18 1.34 2.18 -4.33
N PRO A 19 1.81 3.13 -5.16
CA PRO A 19 1.00 4.25 -5.62
C PRO A 19 -0.19 3.88 -6.51
N SER A 20 -0.26 2.65 -7.00
CA SER A 20 -1.36 2.17 -7.84
C SER A 20 -2.48 1.48 -7.05
N THR A 21 -2.19 0.96 -5.85
CA THR A 21 -3.15 0.17 -5.06
C THR A 21 -4.37 1.00 -4.65
N ALA A 22 -4.17 2.19 -4.07
CA ALA A 22 -5.28 3.02 -3.62
C ALA A 22 -6.16 3.54 -4.78
N PRO A 23 -5.60 4.07 -5.90
CA PRO A 23 -6.41 4.43 -7.05
C PRO A 23 -7.21 3.27 -7.66
N LEU A 24 -6.64 2.06 -7.69
CA LEU A 24 -7.35 0.87 -8.16
C LEU A 24 -8.48 0.47 -7.20
N ALA A 25 -8.25 0.54 -5.90
CA ALA A 25 -9.28 0.30 -4.89
C ALA A 25 -10.45 1.30 -5.02
N LEU A 26 -10.14 2.58 -5.26
CA LEU A 26 -11.13 3.61 -5.56
C LEU A 26 -11.93 3.29 -6.83
N ALA A 27 -11.28 2.80 -7.89
CA ALA A 27 -11.94 2.44 -9.14
C ALA A 27 -12.87 1.24 -8.98
N VAL A 28 -12.45 0.20 -8.22
CA VAL A 28 -13.31 -0.95 -7.88
C VAL A 28 -14.53 -0.51 -7.08
N ALA A 29 -14.34 0.37 -6.09
CA ALA A 29 -15.45 0.92 -5.33
C ALA A 29 -16.37 1.80 -6.19
N TYR A 30 -15.80 2.63 -7.09
CA TYR A 30 -16.57 3.45 -8.02
C TYR A 30 -17.41 2.62 -8.99
N ARG A 31 -16.89 1.48 -9.49
CA ARG A 31 -17.64 0.55 -10.35
C ARG A 31 -18.97 0.09 -9.71
N ARG A 32 -19.01 0.00 -8.37
CA ARG A 32 -20.24 -0.35 -7.64
C ARG A 32 -21.28 0.78 -7.65
N LEU A 33 -20.85 2.05 -7.76
CA LEU A 33 -21.72 3.23 -7.85
C LEU A 33 -22.18 3.47 -9.29
N ASP A 34 -21.31 3.25 -10.27
CA ASP A 34 -21.59 3.40 -11.70
C ASP A 34 -21.04 2.20 -12.48
N ALA A 35 -21.91 1.24 -12.76
CA ALA A 35 -21.57 0.03 -13.51
C ALA A 35 -21.22 0.31 -14.98
N THR A 36 -21.57 1.48 -15.52
CA THR A 36 -21.32 1.86 -16.91
C THR A 36 -19.97 2.57 -17.11
N ALA A 37 -19.34 3.04 -16.03
CA ALA A 37 -18.08 3.76 -16.10
C ALA A 37 -16.99 2.95 -16.81
N ARG A 38 -16.20 3.62 -17.63
CA ARG A 38 -15.03 3.03 -18.32
C ARG A 38 -13.76 3.43 -17.60
N PHE A 39 -12.80 2.50 -17.55
CA PHE A 39 -11.52 2.74 -16.87
C PHE A 39 -10.36 2.58 -17.84
N ILE A 40 -9.35 3.44 -17.66
CA ILE A 40 -8.06 3.36 -18.32
C ILE A 40 -6.99 3.42 -17.25
N PHE A 41 -6.01 2.52 -17.29
CA PHE A 41 -4.83 2.58 -16.45
C PHE A 41 -3.64 3.13 -17.23
N LEU A 42 -3.03 4.19 -16.73
CA LEU A 42 -1.79 4.77 -17.25
C LEU A 42 -0.64 4.46 -16.30
N GLY A 43 0.28 3.61 -16.75
CA GLY A 43 1.44 3.16 -15.99
C GLY A 43 2.75 3.29 -16.75
N ASN A 44 3.85 2.88 -16.13
CA ASN A 44 5.19 2.93 -16.72
C ASN A 44 5.96 1.61 -16.66
N SER A 45 5.35 0.55 -16.14
CA SER A 45 5.97 -0.77 -15.93
C SER A 45 4.98 -1.88 -16.29
N PRO A 46 4.66 -2.06 -17.61
CA PRO A 46 3.56 -2.93 -18.06
C PRO A 46 3.60 -4.35 -17.51
N GLU A 47 4.78 -4.98 -17.52
CA GLU A 47 4.95 -6.36 -17.06
C GLU A 47 4.69 -6.49 -15.56
N LEU A 48 5.28 -5.57 -14.76
CA LEU A 48 5.10 -5.58 -13.31
C LEU A 48 3.65 -5.25 -12.94
N GLU A 49 3.07 -4.22 -13.55
CA GLU A 49 1.72 -3.76 -13.23
C GLU A 49 0.66 -4.78 -13.66
N LYS A 50 0.82 -5.41 -14.81
CA LYS A 50 -0.04 -6.54 -15.23
C LYS A 50 0.11 -7.75 -14.31
N LYS A 51 1.33 -8.06 -13.87
CA LYS A 51 1.57 -9.15 -12.91
C LYS A 51 0.88 -8.88 -11.57
N LEU A 52 0.92 -7.63 -11.08
CA LEU A 52 0.36 -7.25 -9.79
C LEU A 52 -1.16 -7.04 -9.82
N PHE A 53 -1.68 -6.48 -10.91
CA PHE A 53 -3.04 -5.95 -10.97
C PHE A 53 -3.87 -6.48 -12.16
N GLY A 54 -3.36 -7.44 -12.94
CA GLY A 54 -4.01 -7.94 -14.15
C GLY A 54 -5.45 -8.40 -13.91
N ARG A 55 -5.71 -9.14 -12.83
CA ARG A 55 -7.06 -9.55 -12.44
C ARG A 55 -8.00 -8.36 -12.20
N ILE A 56 -7.48 -7.28 -11.58
CA ILE A 56 -8.27 -6.07 -11.32
C ILE A 56 -8.54 -5.32 -12.62
N PHE A 57 -7.56 -5.29 -13.55
CA PHE A 57 -7.78 -4.69 -14.87
C PHE A 57 -8.86 -5.46 -15.66
N GLU A 58 -8.87 -6.79 -15.58
CA GLU A 58 -9.92 -7.63 -16.19
C GLU A 58 -11.29 -7.37 -15.54
N GLU A 59 -11.37 -7.35 -14.21
CA GLU A 59 -12.60 -7.07 -13.46
C GLU A 59 -13.18 -5.68 -13.80
N LEU A 60 -12.32 -4.67 -13.94
CA LEU A 60 -12.71 -3.32 -14.30
C LEU A 60 -12.95 -3.16 -15.82
N GLY A 61 -12.54 -4.13 -16.66
CA GLY A 61 -12.47 -3.94 -18.11
C GLY A 61 -11.57 -2.76 -18.49
N ALA A 62 -10.46 -2.56 -17.76
CA ALA A 62 -9.61 -1.40 -17.90
C ALA A 62 -8.57 -1.59 -19.01
N ASP A 63 -8.52 -0.64 -19.95
CA ASP A 63 -7.46 -0.56 -20.96
C ASP A 63 -6.16 -0.09 -20.32
N TYR A 64 -5.03 -0.71 -20.68
CA TYR A 64 -3.70 -0.32 -20.21
C TYR A 64 -2.93 0.46 -21.27
N TYR A 65 -2.42 1.64 -20.88
CA TYR A 65 -1.52 2.44 -21.72
C TYR A 65 -0.19 2.69 -20.99
N ALA A 66 0.93 2.36 -21.64
CA ALA A 66 2.26 2.66 -21.14
C ALA A 66 2.67 4.09 -21.50
N LEU A 67 3.08 4.84 -20.49
CA LEU A 67 3.68 6.16 -20.66
C LEU A 67 5.14 6.16 -20.22
N PRO A 68 6.03 6.82 -20.97
CA PRO A 68 7.39 7.05 -20.52
C PRO A 68 7.35 7.89 -19.23
N ALA A 69 7.98 7.39 -18.18
CA ALA A 69 8.10 8.11 -16.92
C ALA A 69 9.56 8.26 -16.51
N GLY A 70 9.93 9.46 -16.10
CA GLY A 70 11.21 9.70 -15.44
C GLY A 70 11.15 9.29 -13.97
N LYS A 71 12.29 8.90 -13.40
CA LYS A 71 12.47 8.73 -11.97
C LYS A 71 13.25 9.93 -11.42
N TRP A 72 12.67 10.67 -10.49
CA TRP A 72 13.42 11.71 -9.80
C TRP A 72 14.22 11.10 -8.64
N ARG A 73 15.56 11.02 -8.80
CA ARG A 73 16.45 10.56 -7.73
C ARG A 73 16.78 11.72 -6.80
N ARG A 74 16.74 11.48 -5.50
CA ARG A 74 17.02 12.50 -4.47
C ARG A 74 18.49 12.93 -4.40
N TYR A 75 19.40 12.25 -5.14
CA TYR A 75 20.81 12.56 -5.27
C TYR A 75 21.12 13.07 -6.67
N PHE A 76 22.21 13.83 -6.81
CA PHE A 76 22.68 14.30 -8.10
C PHE A 76 22.99 13.12 -9.02
N SER A 77 22.34 13.07 -10.16
CA SER A 77 22.57 12.04 -11.19
C SER A 77 22.28 12.62 -12.57
N TRP A 78 23.19 12.42 -13.50
CA TRP A 78 22.97 12.75 -14.91
C TRP A 78 21.68 12.14 -15.50
N SER A 79 21.27 10.99 -14.94
CA SER A 79 20.00 10.37 -15.30
C SER A 79 18.79 11.25 -15.00
N ASN A 80 18.86 12.14 -14.01
CA ASN A 80 17.77 13.08 -13.69
C ASN A 80 17.53 14.07 -14.84
N PHE A 81 18.61 14.45 -15.56
CA PHE A 81 18.49 15.33 -16.72
C PHE A 81 17.75 14.63 -17.87
N PHE A 82 18.09 13.39 -18.20
CA PHE A 82 17.36 12.61 -19.20
C PHE A 82 15.93 12.27 -18.77
N ASP A 83 15.71 12.10 -17.48
CA ASP A 83 14.37 11.80 -16.95
C ASP A 83 13.42 13.01 -17.05
N ILE A 84 13.93 14.25 -17.05
CA ILE A 84 13.13 15.46 -17.36
C ILE A 84 12.54 15.38 -18.78
N PHE A 85 13.34 15.00 -19.77
CA PHE A 85 12.84 14.85 -21.15
C PHE A 85 11.77 13.76 -21.26
N LYS A 86 11.91 12.65 -20.51
CA LYS A 86 10.87 11.61 -20.44
C LYS A 86 9.57 12.13 -19.84
N ILE A 87 9.66 12.99 -18.81
CA ILE A 87 8.49 13.63 -18.19
C ILE A 87 7.78 14.53 -19.19
N ILE A 88 8.54 15.38 -19.90
CA ILE A 88 8.01 16.28 -20.93
C ILE A 88 7.36 15.49 -22.07
N PHE A 89 8.03 14.46 -22.57
CA PHE A 89 7.49 13.59 -23.62
C PHE A 89 6.24 12.84 -23.14
N GLY A 90 6.26 12.33 -21.91
CA GLY A 90 5.11 11.70 -21.26
C GLY A 90 3.90 12.65 -21.15
N PHE A 91 4.18 13.93 -20.83
CA PHE A 91 3.13 14.97 -20.80
C PHE A 91 2.47 15.16 -22.16
N PHE A 92 3.24 15.37 -23.24
CA PHE A 92 2.66 15.56 -24.57
C PHE A 92 1.93 14.31 -25.06
N LYS A 93 2.47 13.11 -24.79
CA LYS A 93 1.79 11.85 -25.14
C LYS A 93 0.45 11.74 -24.40
N ALA A 94 0.41 12.04 -23.11
CA ALA A 94 -0.83 12.05 -22.33
C ALA A 94 -1.79 13.17 -22.82
N TYR A 95 -1.27 14.36 -23.11
CA TYR A 95 -2.07 15.47 -23.61
C TYR A 95 -2.82 15.14 -24.92
N PHE A 96 -2.13 14.61 -25.91
CA PHE A 96 -2.75 14.23 -27.18
C PHE A 96 -3.68 13.01 -27.04
N LEU A 97 -3.36 12.07 -26.15
CA LEU A 97 -4.24 10.97 -25.81
C LEU A 97 -5.56 11.49 -25.22
N PHE A 98 -5.50 12.42 -24.28
CA PHE A 98 -6.69 12.97 -23.62
C PHE A 98 -7.51 13.89 -24.52
N ARG A 99 -6.90 14.57 -25.48
CA ARG A 99 -7.65 15.27 -26.53
C ARG A 99 -8.55 14.33 -27.36
N ARG A 100 -8.15 13.07 -27.51
CA ARG A 100 -8.92 12.07 -28.24
C ARG A 100 -9.95 11.36 -27.37
N LEU A 101 -9.58 11.08 -26.11
CA LEU A 101 -10.39 10.27 -25.20
C LEU A 101 -11.34 11.10 -24.36
N SER A 102 -11.01 12.38 -24.09
CA SER A 102 -11.80 13.31 -23.25
C SER A 102 -12.20 12.69 -21.91
N PRO A 103 -11.22 12.33 -21.04
CA PRO A 103 -11.55 11.73 -19.74
C PRO A 103 -12.32 12.70 -18.86
N ASP A 104 -13.29 12.19 -18.11
CA ASP A 104 -14.07 12.97 -17.14
C ASP A 104 -13.27 13.14 -15.84
N LEU A 105 -12.49 12.12 -15.42
CA LEU A 105 -11.75 12.13 -14.15
C LEU A 105 -10.37 11.49 -14.29
N ILE A 106 -9.37 12.06 -13.62
CA ILE A 106 -8.05 11.47 -13.39
C ILE A 106 -7.85 11.25 -11.91
N VAL A 107 -7.46 10.03 -11.54
CA VAL A 107 -7.24 9.60 -10.16
C VAL A 107 -5.78 9.19 -9.98
N SER A 108 -5.12 9.72 -8.96
CA SER A 108 -3.75 9.32 -8.60
C SER A 108 -3.52 9.37 -7.08
N ALA A 109 -2.65 8.51 -6.58
CA ALA A 109 -2.20 8.55 -5.19
C ALA A 109 -0.68 8.80 -5.06
N GLY A 110 -0.05 9.29 -6.10
CA GLY A 110 1.40 9.56 -6.10
C GLY A 110 2.09 9.05 -7.35
N SER A 111 3.42 8.86 -7.25
CA SER A 111 4.32 8.56 -8.36
C SER A 111 4.67 9.76 -9.24
N PHE A 112 5.95 9.87 -9.57
CA PHE A 112 6.41 10.86 -10.55
C PHE A 112 5.86 10.62 -11.96
N ALA A 113 5.50 9.37 -12.27
CA ALA A 113 4.85 9.01 -13.53
C ALA A 113 3.49 9.70 -13.71
N SER A 114 2.81 9.96 -12.59
CA SER A 114 1.47 10.56 -12.60
C SER A 114 1.48 12.08 -12.76
N VAL A 115 2.57 12.76 -12.45
CA VAL A 115 2.64 14.24 -12.54
C VAL A 115 2.30 14.74 -13.94
N PRO A 116 2.94 14.27 -15.03
CA PRO A 116 2.60 14.70 -16.39
C PRO A 116 1.15 14.31 -16.79
N VAL A 117 0.64 13.18 -16.33
CA VAL A 117 -0.72 12.72 -16.59
C VAL A 117 -1.75 13.68 -15.99
N VAL A 118 -1.57 14.03 -14.72
CA VAL A 118 -2.47 14.94 -13.98
C VAL A 118 -2.53 16.30 -14.65
N TRP A 119 -1.39 16.90 -15.00
CA TRP A 119 -1.35 18.19 -15.64
C TRP A 119 -1.89 18.19 -17.08
N ALA A 120 -1.60 17.12 -17.83
CA ALA A 120 -2.20 16.94 -19.16
C ALA A 120 -3.73 16.82 -19.10
N GLY A 121 -4.25 16.09 -18.11
CA GLY A 121 -5.70 15.96 -17.89
C GLY A 121 -6.34 17.26 -17.50
N LYS A 122 -5.75 18.01 -16.56
CA LYS A 122 -6.25 19.33 -16.14
C LYS A 122 -6.38 20.28 -17.33
N LEU A 123 -5.38 20.32 -18.21
CA LEU A 123 -5.41 21.15 -19.43
C LEU A 123 -6.43 20.67 -20.47
N ASN A 124 -6.87 19.41 -20.44
CA ASN A 124 -7.93 18.89 -21.28
C ASN A 124 -9.33 18.93 -20.61
N GLY A 125 -9.47 19.61 -19.46
CA GLY A 125 -10.75 19.79 -18.79
C GLY A 125 -11.20 18.63 -17.89
N ALA A 126 -10.37 17.60 -17.70
CA ALA A 126 -10.68 16.53 -16.76
C ALA A 126 -10.68 17.04 -15.30
N LYS A 127 -11.58 16.53 -14.48
CA LYS A 127 -11.50 16.68 -13.03
C LYS A 127 -10.33 15.88 -12.49
N ILE A 128 -9.71 16.36 -11.42
CA ILE A 128 -8.50 15.76 -10.82
C ILE A 128 -8.77 15.37 -9.38
N PHE A 129 -8.66 14.08 -9.08
CA PHE A 129 -8.73 13.53 -7.73
C PHE A 129 -7.34 13.02 -7.31
N ILE A 130 -6.80 13.58 -6.23
CA ILE A 130 -5.51 13.16 -5.67
C ILE A 130 -5.69 12.61 -4.28
N HIS A 131 -5.17 11.41 -4.04
CA HIS A 131 -5.12 10.80 -2.73
C HIS A 131 -3.71 10.86 -2.15
N GLN A 132 -3.57 11.38 -0.92
CA GLN A 132 -2.32 11.38 -0.17
C GLN A 132 -2.26 10.16 0.74
N GLN A 133 -1.42 9.20 0.39
CA GLN A 133 -1.27 7.96 1.16
C GLN A 133 -0.38 8.15 2.39
N ASP A 134 0.87 8.62 2.18
CA ASP A 134 1.84 8.77 3.28
C ASP A 134 1.49 9.92 4.20
N LEU A 135 2.00 9.86 5.43
CA LEU A 135 1.77 10.88 6.46
C LEU A 135 2.20 12.28 5.99
N ARG A 136 3.32 12.37 5.25
CA ARG A 136 3.81 13.62 4.64
C ARG A 136 3.76 13.55 3.12
N PRO A 137 3.34 14.65 2.45
CA PRO A 137 3.26 14.67 0.99
C PRO A 137 4.65 14.59 0.36
N GLY A 138 4.84 13.59 -0.49
CA GLY A 138 5.99 13.52 -1.38
C GLY A 138 5.95 14.62 -2.44
N LEU A 139 7.10 14.90 -3.10
CA LEU A 139 7.21 15.95 -4.11
C LEU A 139 6.18 15.80 -5.25
N ALA A 140 5.92 14.56 -5.68
CA ALA A 140 4.91 14.29 -6.71
C ALA A 140 3.51 14.77 -6.28
N ASN A 141 3.08 14.42 -5.05
CA ASN A 141 1.78 14.85 -4.54
C ASN A 141 1.71 16.36 -4.32
N ARG A 142 2.79 17.02 -3.87
CA ARG A 142 2.85 18.48 -3.78
C ARG A 142 2.67 19.17 -5.12
N LEU A 143 3.22 18.61 -6.20
CA LEU A 143 3.06 19.13 -7.56
C LEU A 143 1.64 18.89 -8.10
N MET A 144 1.08 17.70 -7.87
CA MET A 144 -0.24 17.34 -8.37
C MET A 144 -1.37 18.00 -7.59
N SER A 145 -1.20 18.23 -6.28
CA SER A 145 -2.23 18.84 -5.43
C SER A 145 -2.61 20.26 -5.86
N ARG A 146 -1.73 20.95 -6.61
CA ARG A 146 -2.04 22.26 -7.19
C ARG A 146 -3.06 22.19 -8.32
N ALA A 147 -3.12 21.07 -9.03
CA ALA A 147 -4.08 20.81 -10.10
C ALA A 147 -5.37 20.12 -9.61
N ALA A 148 -5.37 19.62 -8.36
CA ALA A 148 -6.44 18.83 -7.81
C ALA A 148 -7.74 19.65 -7.61
N ASP A 149 -8.85 19.10 -8.08
CA ASP A 149 -10.21 19.57 -7.79
C ASP A 149 -10.73 18.93 -6.49
N CYS A 150 -10.29 17.72 -6.15
CA CYS A 150 -10.55 17.04 -4.89
C CYS A 150 -9.25 16.42 -4.34
N LEU A 151 -9.01 16.62 -3.05
CA LEU A 151 -7.90 16.04 -2.31
C LEU A 151 -8.43 15.15 -1.19
N SER A 152 -7.86 13.97 -1.05
CA SER A 152 -8.13 13.09 0.09
C SER A 152 -6.83 12.64 0.75
N VAL A 153 -6.90 12.33 2.04
CA VAL A 153 -5.74 11.93 2.84
C VAL A 153 -6.04 10.65 3.64
N ALA A 154 -4.98 9.84 3.83
CA ALA A 154 -5.08 8.64 4.63
C ALA A 154 -5.08 8.92 6.15
N PHE A 155 -4.35 9.94 6.58
CA PHE A 155 -4.14 10.25 8.00
C PHE A 155 -4.69 11.62 8.39
N SER A 156 -5.28 11.71 9.58
CA SER A 156 -5.80 12.99 10.11
C SER A 156 -4.71 14.07 10.22
N LYS A 157 -3.48 13.67 10.58
CA LYS A 157 -2.33 14.58 10.66
C LYS A 157 -1.97 15.21 9.31
N SER A 158 -2.24 14.51 8.20
CA SER A 158 -1.98 15.00 6.84
C SER A 158 -2.95 16.11 6.41
N LEU A 159 -4.07 16.32 7.11
CA LEU A 159 -4.96 17.46 6.86
C LEU A 159 -4.23 18.80 7.03
N ALA A 160 -3.26 18.88 7.93
CA ALA A 160 -2.47 20.10 8.16
C ALA A 160 -1.67 20.54 6.91
N ASP A 161 -1.31 19.62 6.03
CA ASP A 161 -0.56 19.94 4.79
C ASP A 161 -1.42 20.61 3.72
N TYR A 162 -2.76 20.44 3.79
CA TYR A 162 -3.70 20.88 2.75
C TYR A 162 -4.84 21.77 3.28
N GLY A 163 -4.97 21.93 4.59
CA GLY A 163 -6.05 22.69 5.23
C GLY A 163 -7.44 22.15 4.87
N GLN A 164 -8.41 23.04 4.68
CA GLN A 164 -9.79 22.68 4.35
C GLN A 164 -9.97 22.07 2.93
N ARG A 165 -8.91 22.01 2.13
CA ARG A 165 -8.95 21.45 0.77
C ARG A 165 -8.93 19.93 0.72
N ALA A 166 -8.62 19.26 1.83
CA ALA A 166 -8.50 17.82 1.88
C ALA A 166 -9.55 17.18 2.80
N THR A 167 -10.03 16.01 2.39
CA THR A 167 -10.96 15.19 3.15
C THR A 167 -10.24 13.96 3.69
N LEU A 168 -10.40 13.65 4.97
CA LEU A 168 -9.91 12.42 5.57
C LEU A 168 -10.82 11.25 5.18
N ILE A 169 -10.26 10.28 4.47
CA ILE A 169 -11.00 9.06 4.08
C ILE A 169 -10.36 7.77 4.62
N GLY A 170 -9.11 7.81 5.11
CA GLY A 170 -8.29 6.61 5.33
C GLY A 170 -7.53 6.21 4.08
N ASN A 171 -6.92 5.02 4.07
CA ASN A 171 -6.18 4.52 2.91
C ASN A 171 -7.00 3.50 2.11
N PRO A 172 -7.48 3.84 0.90
CA PRO A 172 -8.23 2.92 0.06
C PRO A 172 -7.43 1.64 -0.22
N SER A 173 -8.02 0.50 0.04
CA SER A 173 -7.40 -0.80 -0.22
C SER A 173 -8.40 -1.76 -0.85
N LEU A 174 -7.86 -2.75 -1.57
CA LEU A 174 -8.64 -3.81 -2.17
C LEU A 174 -8.98 -4.83 -1.07
N VAL A 175 -10.10 -4.60 -0.40
CA VAL A 175 -10.56 -5.50 0.67
C VAL A 175 -11.29 -6.67 0.02
N ALA A 176 -10.67 -7.86 0.03
CA ALA A 176 -11.39 -9.11 -0.20
C ALA A 176 -11.71 -9.75 1.14
N GLU A 177 -12.87 -10.35 1.27
CA GLU A 177 -13.19 -11.17 2.43
C GLU A 177 -12.23 -12.37 2.51
N ILE A 178 -11.84 -12.73 3.73
CA ILE A 178 -11.02 -13.92 3.98
C ILE A 178 -11.96 -15.05 4.38
N SER A 179 -12.15 -15.99 3.48
CA SER A 179 -13.02 -17.13 3.71
C SER A 179 -12.38 -18.14 4.67
N SER A 180 -13.20 -19.04 5.22
CA SER A 180 -12.71 -20.19 6.01
C SER A 180 -11.79 -21.08 5.18
N ASN A 181 -12.10 -21.26 3.88
CA ASN A 181 -11.28 -22.05 2.95
C ASN A 181 -9.89 -21.42 2.75
N ASP A 182 -9.78 -20.08 2.75
CA ASP A 182 -8.48 -19.40 2.64
C ASP A 182 -7.62 -19.67 3.87
N LYS A 183 -8.22 -19.65 5.05
CA LYS A 183 -7.52 -19.99 6.32
C LYS A 183 -7.07 -21.44 6.35
N GLU A 184 -7.94 -22.38 5.99
CA GLU A 184 -7.60 -23.80 5.93
C GLU A 184 -6.49 -24.07 4.91
N ARG A 185 -6.58 -23.48 3.73
CA ARG A 185 -5.55 -23.58 2.69
C ARG A 185 -4.17 -23.17 3.20
N VAL A 186 -4.05 -22.05 3.91
CA VAL A 186 -2.75 -21.60 4.42
C VAL A 186 -2.26 -22.43 5.59
N LEU A 187 -3.13 -22.93 6.46
CA LEU A 187 -2.75 -23.88 7.51
C LEU A 187 -2.11 -25.12 6.90
N VAL A 188 -2.71 -25.69 5.84
CA VAL A 188 -2.18 -26.86 5.13
C VAL A 188 -0.88 -26.52 4.39
N ASN A 189 -0.87 -25.46 3.55
CA ASN A 189 0.27 -25.13 2.70
C ASN A 189 1.53 -24.80 3.50
N PHE A 190 1.36 -24.11 4.63
CA PHE A 190 2.47 -23.74 5.51
C PHE A 190 2.69 -24.73 6.65
N LYS A 191 1.95 -25.84 6.70
CA LYS A 191 2.03 -26.90 7.74
C LYS A 191 1.94 -26.27 9.14
N LEU A 192 0.91 -25.46 9.37
CA LEU A 192 0.66 -24.76 10.62
C LEU A 192 -0.36 -25.51 11.47
N ASN A 193 -0.20 -25.39 12.78
CA ASN A 193 -1.17 -25.85 13.77
C ASN A 193 -1.98 -24.62 14.23
N ASP A 194 -3.29 -24.70 14.21
CA ASP A 194 -4.22 -23.62 14.56
C ASP A 194 -4.23 -23.28 16.06
N THR A 195 -3.70 -24.16 16.92
CA THR A 195 -3.64 -23.97 18.38
C THR A 195 -2.31 -23.41 18.88
N ALA A 196 -1.26 -23.38 18.04
CA ALA A 196 0.05 -22.89 18.43
C ALA A 196 0.26 -21.44 18.02
N PRO A 197 0.95 -20.62 18.85
CA PRO A 197 1.21 -19.21 18.55
C PRO A 197 1.84 -19.01 17.16
N LEU A 198 1.27 -18.10 16.37
CA LEU A 198 1.75 -17.80 15.01
C LEU A 198 2.26 -16.37 14.92
N ILE A 199 3.50 -16.23 14.47
CA ILE A 199 4.10 -14.94 14.11
C ILE A 199 4.30 -14.86 12.60
N LEU A 200 3.76 -13.82 11.98
CA LEU A 200 4.08 -13.48 10.59
C LEU A 200 5.20 -12.42 10.56
N VAL A 201 6.26 -12.67 9.79
CA VAL A 201 7.36 -11.73 9.60
C VAL A 201 7.45 -11.33 8.14
N THR A 202 7.44 -10.02 7.86
CA THR A 202 7.47 -9.52 6.49
C THR A 202 8.23 -8.22 6.34
N GLY A 203 9.04 -8.14 5.29
CA GLY A 203 9.68 -6.90 4.84
C GLY A 203 8.94 -6.23 3.67
N GLY A 204 7.71 -6.71 3.36
CA GLY A 204 6.98 -6.39 2.13
C GLY A 204 7.35 -7.32 0.97
N GLY A 205 6.66 -7.21 -0.17
CA GLY A 205 6.82 -8.14 -1.31
C GLY A 205 8.25 -8.25 -1.87
N GLY A 206 9.03 -7.18 -1.83
CA GLY A 206 10.45 -7.20 -2.22
C GLY A 206 11.41 -7.74 -1.15
N GLY A 207 10.93 -7.95 0.08
CA GLY A 207 11.71 -8.36 1.24
C GLY A 207 12.69 -7.29 1.74
N ALA A 208 13.22 -7.49 2.94
CA ALA A 208 14.07 -6.52 3.63
C ALA A 208 15.29 -7.22 4.26
N LEU A 209 16.44 -7.22 3.57
CA LEU A 209 17.63 -7.97 3.99
C LEU A 209 18.06 -7.69 5.44
N ALA A 210 18.06 -6.42 5.86
CA ALA A 210 18.43 -6.05 7.24
C ALA A 210 17.44 -6.61 8.28
N LEU A 211 16.14 -6.54 8.01
CA LEU A 211 15.12 -7.15 8.87
C LEU A 211 15.28 -8.67 8.90
N ASN A 212 15.53 -9.30 7.74
CA ASN A 212 15.73 -10.75 7.65
C ASN A 212 16.90 -11.20 8.51
N ARG A 213 18.07 -10.56 8.38
CA ARG A 213 19.28 -10.89 9.16
C ARG A 213 19.05 -10.72 10.66
N LEU A 214 18.41 -9.64 11.07
CA LEU A 214 18.02 -9.43 12.46
C LEU A 214 17.12 -10.59 12.95
N PHE A 215 16.10 -10.95 12.15
CA PHE A 215 15.16 -11.99 12.55
C PHE A 215 15.76 -13.40 12.50
N PHE A 216 16.72 -13.69 11.60
CA PHE A 216 17.45 -14.96 11.56
C PHE A 216 18.24 -15.23 12.85
N SER A 217 18.75 -14.19 13.48
CA SER A 217 19.38 -14.28 14.79
C SER A 217 18.33 -14.39 15.91
N THR A 218 17.26 -13.59 15.82
CA THR A 218 16.16 -13.54 16.79
C THR A 218 15.42 -14.86 16.93
N VAL A 219 15.13 -15.54 15.83
CA VAL A 219 14.32 -16.77 15.83
C VAL A 219 14.93 -17.89 16.67
N LYS A 220 16.25 -17.91 16.84
CA LYS A 220 16.96 -18.89 17.69
C LYS A 220 16.69 -18.69 19.18
N LEU A 221 16.24 -17.48 19.57
CA LEU A 221 15.98 -17.07 20.96
C LEU A 221 14.50 -17.19 21.34
N LEU A 222 13.62 -17.51 20.38
CA LEU A 222 12.18 -17.62 20.63
C LEU A 222 11.79 -19.00 21.14
N PRO A 223 10.66 -19.14 21.87
CA PRO A 223 10.17 -20.42 22.39
C PRO A 223 9.96 -21.47 21.28
N ALA A 224 10.34 -22.72 21.54
CA ALA A 224 10.31 -23.78 20.54
C ALA A 224 8.89 -24.08 19.99
N GLY A 225 7.84 -23.89 20.79
CA GLY A 225 6.44 -24.11 20.39
C GLY A 225 5.83 -23.03 19.49
N TRP A 226 6.57 -21.94 19.24
CA TRP A 226 6.05 -20.86 18.37
C TRP A 226 6.23 -21.22 16.89
N GLN A 227 5.21 -20.97 16.12
CA GLN A 227 5.22 -21.08 14.67
C GLN A 227 5.51 -19.70 14.04
N ILE A 228 6.32 -19.70 13.01
CA ILE A 228 6.74 -18.46 12.36
C ILE A 228 6.73 -18.69 10.86
N VAL A 229 6.01 -17.82 10.15
CA VAL A 229 6.11 -17.71 8.70
C VAL A 229 6.86 -16.42 8.38
N HIS A 230 7.98 -16.52 7.66
CA HIS A 230 8.84 -15.39 7.32
C HIS A 230 8.94 -15.23 5.81
N GLN A 231 8.33 -14.14 5.30
CA GLN A 231 8.48 -13.73 3.91
C GLN A 231 9.73 -12.87 3.74
N THR A 232 10.76 -13.46 3.16
CA THR A 232 12.10 -12.83 3.04
C THR A 232 12.29 -11.95 1.81
N GLY A 233 11.51 -12.18 0.75
CA GLY A 233 11.73 -11.63 -0.59
C GLY A 233 12.68 -12.50 -1.42
N PRO A 234 12.62 -12.40 -2.77
CA PRO A 234 13.42 -13.22 -3.68
C PRO A 234 14.93 -13.12 -3.40
N GLY A 235 15.60 -14.27 -3.29
CA GLY A 235 17.05 -14.38 -3.08
C GLY A 235 17.55 -13.86 -1.73
N LYS A 236 16.67 -13.64 -0.73
CA LYS A 236 17.05 -13.05 0.58
C LYS A 236 16.83 -13.99 1.76
N GLY A 237 16.52 -15.25 1.49
CA GLY A 237 16.26 -16.29 2.49
C GLY A 237 17.39 -17.29 2.72
N GLU A 238 18.48 -17.21 1.97
CA GLU A 238 19.55 -18.23 1.95
C GLU A 238 20.26 -18.41 3.31
N GLU A 239 20.41 -17.31 4.08
CA GLU A 239 21.06 -17.31 5.41
C GLU A 239 20.10 -17.77 6.54
N ALA A 240 18.87 -18.18 6.23
CA ALA A 240 17.89 -18.53 7.24
C ALA A 240 18.26 -19.79 8.02
N PRO A 241 18.19 -19.78 9.36
CA PRO A 241 18.51 -20.96 10.16
C PRO A 241 17.39 -22.01 10.03
N VAL A 242 17.78 -23.27 10.13
CA VAL A 242 16.84 -24.38 10.25
C VAL A 242 16.30 -24.45 11.68
N ARG A 243 14.97 -24.38 11.85
CA ARG A 243 14.30 -24.47 13.15
C ARG A 243 12.92 -25.11 12.98
N ALA A 244 12.54 -25.99 13.90
CA ALA A 244 11.18 -26.52 13.94
C ALA A 244 10.16 -25.37 14.11
N GLY A 245 9.06 -25.42 13.35
CA GLY A 245 8.04 -24.37 13.36
C GLY A 245 8.41 -23.07 12.63
N TYR A 246 9.60 -22.97 12.03
CA TYR A 246 10.02 -21.81 11.24
C TYR A 246 9.92 -22.10 9.74
N ARG A 247 9.12 -21.34 9.03
CA ARG A 247 8.88 -21.45 7.59
C ARG A 247 9.38 -20.19 6.91
N VAL A 248 10.36 -20.35 6.04
CA VAL A 248 10.92 -19.26 5.22
C VAL A 248 10.39 -19.40 3.81
N VAL A 249 9.87 -18.31 3.28
CA VAL A 249 9.34 -18.25 1.93
C VAL A 249 9.79 -16.94 1.27
N GLU A 250 10.12 -17.00 0.00
CA GLU A 250 10.54 -15.81 -0.74
C GLU A 250 9.37 -14.88 -1.06
N SER A 251 8.25 -15.44 -1.45
CA SER A 251 7.05 -14.69 -1.80
C SER A 251 5.80 -15.46 -1.39
N ILE A 252 4.77 -14.72 -1.03
CA ILE A 252 3.44 -15.23 -0.69
C ILE A 252 2.46 -14.54 -1.62
N SER A 253 1.45 -15.26 -2.13
CA SER A 253 0.37 -14.62 -2.88
C SER A 253 -0.36 -13.61 -2.00
N HIS A 254 -0.97 -12.60 -2.59
CA HIS A 254 -1.70 -11.59 -1.81
C HIS A 254 -2.83 -12.21 -0.97
N GLU A 255 -3.51 -13.20 -1.52
CA GLU A 255 -4.60 -13.94 -0.87
C GLU A 255 -4.07 -14.73 0.35
N ASP A 256 -3.00 -15.51 0.16
CA ASP A 256 -2.39 -16.28 1.26
C ASP A 256 -1.74 -15.37 2.31
N TYR A 257 -1.15 -14.25 1.89
CA TYR A 257 -0.57 -13.27 2.81
C TYR A 257 -1.62 -12.69 3.76
N ARG A 258 -2.79 -12.30 3.23
CA ARG A 258 -3.90 -11.79 4.04
C ARG A 258 -4.49 -12.88 4.95
N ALA A 259 -4.63 -14.10 4.45
CA ALA A 259 -5.10 -15.23 5.24
C ALA A 259 -4.12 -15.56 6.39
N LEU A 260 -2.80 -15.60 6.11
CA LEU A 260 -1.77 -15.77 7.14
C LEU A 260 -1.78 -14.64 8.16
N MET A 261 -1.89 -13.39 7.70
CA MET A 261 -1.98 -12.23 8.59
C MET A 261 -3.23 -12.32 9.47
N SER A 262 -4.36 -12.79 8.95
CA SER A 262 -5.58 -12.96 9.74
C SER A 262 -5.46 -14.02 10.83
N LEU A 263 -4.63 -15.04 10.62
CA LEU A 263 -4.35 -16.11 11.58
C LEU A 263 -3.25 -15.72 12.57
N ALA A 264 -2.34 -14.82 12.19
CA ALA A 264 -1.22 -14.45 13.03
C ALA A 264 -1.67 -13.79 14.36
N ASP A 265 -1.06 -14.21 15.45
CA ASP A 265 -1.23 -13.60 16.78
C ASP A 265 -0.45 -12.30 16.89
N MET A 266 0.70 -12.23 16.23
CA MET A 266 1.55 -11.04 16.18
C MET A 266 2.20 -10.93 14.80
N VAL A 267 2.45 -9.71 14.37
CA VAL A 267 3.14 -9.45 13.09
C VAL A 267 4.38 -8.61 13.30
N VAL A 268 5.50 -9.01 12.73
CA VAL A 268 6.73 -8.20 12.64
C VAL A 268 6.83 -7.67 11.22
N SER A 269 6.81 -6.35 11.04
CA SER A 269 6.74 -5.75 9.71
C SER A 269 7.57 -4.47 9.59
N ARG A 270 7.83 -4.08 8.33
CA ARG A 270 8.17 -2.71 7.97
C ARG A 270 6.94 -1.80 8.11
N ALA A 271 7.16 -0.50 8.25
CA ALA A 271 6.09 0.50 8.33
C ALA A 271 5.72 1.09 6.96
N GLY A 272 5.67 0.24 5.92
CA GLY A 272 5.12 0.62 4.62
C GLY A 272 3.59 0.69 4.68
N LEU A 273 3.00 1.69 4.01
CA LEU A 273 1.57 1.96 4.17
C LEU A 273 0.67 0.78 3.77
N GLY A 274 1.03 0.00 2.74
CA GLY A 274 0.26 -1.18 2.37
C GLY A 274 0.14 -2.19 3.51
N ALA A 275 1.27 -2.51 4.18
CA ALA A 275 1.27 -3.40 5.34
C ALA A 275 0.49 -2.80 6.53
N LEU A 276 0.67 -1.50 6.81
CA LEU A 276 -0.04 -0.81 7.87
C LEU A 276 -1.56 -0.80 7.65
N THR A 277 -1.99 -0.65 6.40
CA THR A 277 -3.41 -0.72 6.05
C THR A 277 -3.99 -2.10 6.32
N GLU A 278 -3.30 -3.16 5.90
CA GLU A 278 -3.76 -4.53 6.14
C GLU A 278 -3.74 -4.90 7.63
N LEU A 279 -2.70 -4.47 8.36
CA LEU A 279 -2.63 -4.62 9.82
C LEU A 279 -3.81 -3.92 10.51
N SER A 280 -4.18 -2.72 10.05
CA SER A 280 -5.33 -1.98 10.59
C SER A 280 -6.65 -2.66 10.27
N LEU A 281 -6.85 -3.09 9.03
CA LEU A 281 -8.07 -3.78 8.59
C LEU A 281 -8.30 -5.11 9.31
N LEU A 282 -7.21 -5.84 9.62
CA LEU A 282 -7.25 -7.12 10.29
C LEU A 282 -7.05 -7.00 11.81
N ALA A 283 -6.96 -5.78 12.33
CA ALA A 283 -6.77 -5.50 13.75
C ALA A 283 -5.61 -6.29 14.38
N LYS A 284 -4.43 -6.31 13.73
CA LYS A 284 -3.31 -7.16 14.17
C LYS A 284 -2.33 -6.43 15.07
N PRO A 285 -2.05 -6.95 16.29
CA PRO A 285 -0.98 -6.42 17.11
C PRO A 285 0.36 -6.62 16.40
N CYS A 286 1.17 -5.57 16.32
CA CYS A 286 2.38 -5.62 15.52
C CYS A 286 3.59 -4.94 16.18
N LEU A 287 4.78 -5.45 15.81
CA LEU A 287 6.06 -4.78 15.95
C LEU A 287 6.49 -4.21 14.60
N LEU A 288 6.73 -2.93 14.56
CA LEU A 288 7.20 -2.24 13.38
C LEU A 288 8.69 -1.93 13.50
N ILE A 289 9.44 -2.28 12.45
CA ILE A 289 10.86 -1.95 12.31
C ILE A 289 10.99 -1.16 11.01
N PRO A 290 10.84 0.18 11.04
CA PRO A 290 10.88 1.03 9.86
C PRO A 290 12.26 0.98 9.16
N ILE A 291 12.28 1.33 7.87
CA ILE A 291 13.54 1.58 7.15
C ILE A 291 14.11 2.89 7.68
N PRO A 292 15.38 2.90 8.14
CA PRO A 292 16.02 4.13 8.63
C PRO A 292 16.06 5.23 7.57
N HIS A 293 15.94 6.48 8.03
CA HIS A 293 15.99 7.70 7.19
C HIS A 293 14.98 7.73 6.04
N SER A 294 13.80 7.13 6.27
CA SER A 294 12.73 7.08 5.29
C SER A 294 11.38 7.55 5.88
N HIS A 295 10.40 7.77 5.01
CA HIS A 295 9.01 8.07 5.40
C HIS A 295 8.36 7.01 6.30
N GLN A 296 8.96 5.79 6.37
CA GLN A 296 8.45 4.75 7.24
C GLN A 296 8.65 5.07 8.73
N GLU A 297 9.65 5.88 9.08
CA GLU A 297 9.84 6.33 10.46
C GLU A 297 8.68 7.24 10.90
N ASP A 298 8.27 8.18 10.05
CA ASP A 298 7.10 9.03 10.32
C ASP A 298 5.82 8.19 10.47
N ASN A 299 5.62 7.20 9.58
CA ASN A 299 4.48 6.29 9.67
C ASN A 299 4.50 5.47 10.97
N ALA A 300 5.65 4.86 11.30
CA ALA A 300 5.79 4.05 12.52
C ALA A 300 5.57 4.90 13.78
N ALA A 301 6.13 6.10 13.83
CA ALA A 301 5.94 7.03 14.94
C ALA A 301 4.46 7.38 15.13
N TYR A 302 3.72 7.64 14.04
CA TYR A 302 2.28 7.90 14.13
C TYR A 302 1.52 6.73 14.75
N PHE A 303 1.87 5.48 14.41
CA PHE A 303 1.23 4.29 15.00
C PHE A 303 1.63 4.09 16.47
N ALA A 304 2.89 4.38 16.84
CA ALA A 304 3.36 4.34 18.22
C ALA A 304 2.67 5.39 19.10
N ASP A 305 2.59 6.64 18.63
CA ASP A 305 1.95 7.77 19.32
C ASP A 305 0.48 7.51 19.64
N ASN A 306 -0.19 6.68 18.80
CA ASN A 306 -1.56 6.25 19.01
C ASN A 306 -1.68 4.90 19.74
N ASN A 307 -0.62 4.38 20.34
CA ASN A 307 -0.58 3.07 21.00
C ASN A 307 -1.13 1.93 20.13
N ALA A 308 -0.87 1.98 18.83
CA ALA A 308 -1.37 1.04 17.83
C ALA A 308 -0.31 0.04 17.35
N ALA A 309 0.97 0.27 17.66
CA ALA A 309 2.07 -0.63 17.35
C ALA A 309 3.21 -0.46 18.37
N LEU A 310 4.03 -1.51 18.56
CA LEU A 310 5.36 -1.38 19.11
C LEU A 310 6.33 -1.01 18.01
N VAL A 311 7.22 -0.07 18.24
CA VAL A 311 8.22 0.38 17.26
C VAL A 311 9.61 0.16 17.78
N LEU A 312 10.47 -0.47 17.00
CA LEU A 312 11.87 -0.69 17.28
C LEU A 312 12.73 -0.03 16.19
N ASN A 313 13.81 0.63 16.60
CA ASN A 313 14.76 1.23 15.66
C ASN A 313 15.69 0.15 15.10
N GLN A 314 15.76 0.03 13.77
CA GLN A 314 16.58 -0.99 13.10
C GLN A 314 18.07 -0.94 13.47
N GLU A 315 18.62 0.27 13.68
CA GLU A 315 20.06 0.48 13.88
C GLU A 315 20.53 0.11 15.30
N THR A 316 19.61 0.16 16.27
CA THR A 316 19.92 -0.10 17.67
C THR A 316 19.31 -1.40 18.21
N THR A 317 18.43 -2.04 17.44
CA THR A 317 17.76 -3.26 17.89
C THR A 317 18.64 -4.48 17.70
N SER A 318 18.96 -5.16 18.82
CA SER A 318 19.62 -6.48 18.80
C SER A 318 18.62 -7.63 18.67
N ALA A 319 19.13 -8.83 18.34
CA ALA A 319 18.30 -10.04 18.28
C ALA A 319 17.62 -10.35 19.63
N GLU A 320 18.36 -10.13 20.73
CA GLU A 320 17.87 -10.32 22.10
C GLU A 320 16.76 -9.34 22.44
N SER A 321 16.92 -8.05 22.08
CA SER A 321 15.91 -7.03 22.36
C SER A 321 14.61 -7.30 21.55
N LEU A 322 14.71 -7.73 20.29
CA LEU A 322 13.55 -8.12 19.52
C LEU A 322 12.88 -9.38 20.07
N ALA A 323 13.66 -10.41 20.47
CA ALA A 323 13.13 -11.62 21.08
C ALA A 323 12.40 -11.30 22.40
N ASN A 324 12.98 -10.45 23.23
CA ASN A 324 12.37 -10.04 24.51
C ASN A 324 11.09 -9.23 24.28
N ALA A 325 11.07 -8.31 23.31
CA ALA A 325 9.87 -7.56 22.96
C ALA A 325 8.73 -8.48 22.50
N LEU A 326 9.02 -9.49 21.67
CA LEU A 326 8.04 -10.47 21.23
C LEU A 326 7.52 -11.34 22.38
N LYS A 327 8.41 -11.82 23.27
CA LYS A 327 8.02 -12.61 24.44
C LYS A 327 7.17 -11.80 25.42
N SER A 328 7.58 -10.56 25.72
CA SER A 328 6.84 -9.66 26.58
C SER A 328 5.46 -9.36 26.02
N LEU A 329 5.37 -9.05 24.72
CA LEU A 329 4.08 -8.80 24.05
C LEU A 329 3.19 -10.06 24.06
N TRP A 330 3.77 -11.25 23.88
CA TRP A 330 3.01 -12.50 23.98
C TRP A 330 2.43 -12.76 25.36
N GLN A 331 3.17 -12.45 26.42
CA GLN A 331 2.73 -12.62 27.81
C GLN A 331 1.69 -11.60 28.25
N ASP A 332 1.65 -10.44 27.61
CA ASP A 332 0.74 -9.34 27.95
C ASP A 332 -0.49 -9.32 27.01
N ASN A 333 -1.51 -10.06 27.40
CA ASN A 333 -2.77 -10.15 26.65
C ASN A 333 -3.49 -8.79 26.54
N GLU A 334 -3.46 -8.00 27.61
CA GLU A 334 -4.11 -6.68 27.66
C GLU A 334 -3.46 -5.74 26.66
N ARG A 335 -2.14 -5.70 26.62
CA ARG A 335 -1.38 -4.89 25.67
C ARG A 335 -1.63 -5.32 24.22
N ARG A 336 -1.64 -6.64 23.93
CA ARG A 336 -1.99 -7.13 22.58
C ARG A 336 -3.39 -6.69 22.16
N TRP A 337 -4.36 -6.85 23.06
CA TRP A 337 -5.72 -6.40 22.80
C TRP A 337 -5.80 -4.89 22.56
N LEU A 338 -5.10 -4.08 23.35
CA LEU A 338 -5.06 -2.63 23.20
C LEU A 338 -4.46 -2.21 21.85
N LEU A 339 -3.31 -2.79 21.47
CA LEU A 339 -2.68 -2.54 20.17
C LEU A 339 -3.64 -2.90 19.02
N SER A 340 -4.27 -4.07 19.10
CA SER A 340 -5.25 -4.56 18.11
C SER A 340 -6.45 -3.61 17.99
N LYS A 341 -7.01 -3.18 19.10
CA LYS A 341 -8.12 -2.22 19.13
C LYS A 341 -7.71 -0.87 18.54
N ASN A 342 -6.58 -0.32 18.95
CA ASN A 342 -6.16 0.99 18.51
C ASN A 342 -5.79 1.01 17.02
N ILE A 343 -5.09 -0.01 16.53
CA ILE A 343 -4.69 -0.07 15.11
C ILE A 343 -5.89 -0.14 14.19
N SER A 344 -6.98 -0.81 14.57
CA SER A 344 -8.19 -0.93 13.76
C SER A 344 -8.90 0.40 13.50
N HIS A 345 -8.65 1.40 14.35
CA HIS A 345 -9.26 2.73 14.21
C HIS A 345 -8.41 3.74 13.42
N LEU A 346 -7.14 3.43 13.13
CA LEU A 346 -6.25 4.39 12.46
C LEU A 346 -6.50 4.52 10.96
N LEU A 347 -6.84 3.41 10.29
CA LEU A 347 -7.13 3.39 8.86
C LEU A 347 -8.47 2.67 8.63
N PRO A 348 -9.55 3.41 8.47
CA PRO A 348 -10.91 2.84 8.38
C PRO A 348 -11.10 1.99 7.11
N ALA A 349 -11.90 0.93 7.23
CA ALA A 349 -12.14 -0.05 6.16
C ALA A 349 -12.97 0.52 4.99
N ASP A 350 -13.79 1.54 5.24
CA ASP A 350 -14.68 2.20 4.27
C ASP A 350 -13.98 3.29 3.43
N ALA A 351 -12.65 3.37 3.50
CA ALA A 351 -11.87 4.39 2.80
C ALA A 351 -12.10 4.39 1.27
N ALA A 352 -12.20 3.19 0.67
CA ALA A 352 -12.45 3.06 -0.77
C ALA A 352 -13.84 3.56 -1.15
N ASP A 353 -14.86 3.25 -0.36
CA ASP A 353 -16.24 3.68 -0.60
C ASP A 353 -16.41 5.19 -0.40
N LYS A 354 -15.81 5.77 0.66
CA LYS A 354 -15.77 7.22 0.87
C LYS A 354 -15.10 7.95 -0.28
N GLY A 355 -13.96 7.43 -0.75
CA GLY A 355 -13.24 8.03 -1.87
C GLY A 355 -14.03 7.91 -3.18
N ALA A 356 -14.68 6.78 -3.44
CA ALA A 356 -15.54 6.59 -4.61
C ALA A 356 -16.74 7.53 -4.60
N ALA A 357 -17.36 7.77 -3.45
CA ALA A 357 -18.44 8.75 -3.32
C ALA A 357 -17.96 10.16 -3.66
N LEU A 358 -16.80 10.59 -3.14
CA LEU A 358 -16.20 11.89 -3.49
C LEU A 358 -15.89 12.01 -5.01
N MET A 359 -15.43 10.93 -5.63
CA MET A 359 -15.20 10.89 -7.08
C MET A 359 -16.52 11.02 -7.86
N TYR A 360 -17.55 10.33 -7.40
CA TYR A 360 -18.87 10.37 -8.03
C TYR A 360 -19.46 11.78 -7.97
N ASP A 361 -19.45 12.41 -6.80
CA ASP A 361 -19.93 13.77 -6.60
C ASP A 361 -19.16 14.78 -7.47
N LEU A 362 -17.82 14.62 -7.54
CA LEU A 362 -16.94 15.52 -8.29
C LEU A 362 -17.24 15.61 -9.78
N ILE A 363 -17.69 14.51 -10.41
CA ILE A 363 -17.93 14.46 -11.86
C ILE A 363 -19.41 14.49 -12.25
N ASN A 364 -20.33 14.52 -11.27
CA ASN A 364 -21.78 14.64 -11.49
C ASN A 364 -22.34 15.96 -10.93
N ALA A 365 -21.50 16.76 -10.24
CA ALA A 365 -21.80 18.14 -9.88
C ALA A 365 -21.53 19.06 -11.09
#